data_b7fe6025d6c35c5c3ac791a898abf511
#
_entry.id   b7fe6025d6c35c5c3ac791a898abf511
#
_cell.length_a   1.000
_cell.length_b   1.000
_cell.length_c   1.000
_cell.angle_alpha   90.00
_cell.angle_beta   90.00
_cell.angle_gamma   90.00
#
_symmetry.space_group_name_H-M   'P 1'
#
loop_
_entity.id
_entity.type
_entity.pdbx_description
1 polymer ?
#
loop_
_entity_poly.entity_id
_entity_poly.type
_entity_poly.pdbx_seq_one_letter_code
_entity_poly.pdbx_strand_id
1 'polypeptide(L)'
;MVGSQAEADDLTQETFIKVYKNLPKFRQESSIQTWIYRIAINQGLNYLRRMKIRQTLGLEFADSAAEPDEFQSNQSNRNLLRRAIAKLPPRQQMVIILRSFQELSFKEIAAVLNITENAAKVNFSHAVKNLREIFLKMGVTYENL
;
A
#
# COMPACT_ATOMS: atom_id res chain seq x y z
N MET A 1 0.66 -3.81 -1.24
CA MET A 1 0.50 -3.04 -2.48
C MET A 1 0.84 -3.85 -3.73
N VAL A 2 1.92 -4.56 -3.72
CA VAL A 2 2.40 -5.35 -4.87
C VAL A 2 2.11 -6.83 -4.67
N GLY A 3 2.00 -7.59 -5.78
CA GLY A 3 1.49 -8.95 -5.73
C GLY A 3 2.51 -10.00 -5.28
N SER A 4 3.81 -9.73 -5.43
CA SER A 4 4.87 -10.67 -5.07
C SER A 4 6.03 -10.00 -4.33
N GLN A 5 6.85 -10.82 -3.65
CA GLN A 5 8.06 -10.35 -2.99
C GLN A 5 9.06 -9.77 -4.01
N ALA A 6 9.23 -10.41 -5.16
CA ALA A 6 10.13 -9.95 -6.21
C ALA A 6 9.74 -8.56 -6.73
N GLU A 7 8.44 -8.29 -6.93
CA GLU A 7 7.95 -6.97 -7.32
C GLU A 7 8.15 -5.91 -6.22
N ALA A 8 7.99 -6.31 -4.95
CA ALA A 8 8.27 -5.42 -3.81
C ALA A 8 9.76 -5.06 -3.75
N ASP A 9 10.64 -6.02 -3.97
CA ASP A 9 12.08 -5.82 -3.98
C ASP A 9 12.51 -4.90 -5.14
N ASP A 10 11.96 -5.10 -6.33
CA ASP A 10 12.22 -4.25 -7.50
C ASP A 10 11.76 -2.81 -7.27
N LEU A 11 10.55 -2.60 -6.73
CA LEU A 11 10.05 -1.28 -6.39
C LEU A 11 10.87 -0.60 -5.29
N THR A 12 11.36 -1.39 -4.34
CA THR A 12 12.24 -0.89 -3.28
C THR A 12 13.56 -0.40 -3.88
N GLN A 13 14.19 -1.18 -4.75
CA GLN A 13 15.42 -0.79 -5.45
C GLN A 13 15.21 0.45 -6.32
N GLU A 14 14.15 0.51 -7.11
CA GLU A 14 13.80 1.69 -7.91
C GLU A 14 13.59 2.94 -7.03
N THR A 15 12.96 2.76 -5.87
CA THR A 15 12.76 3.83 -4.89
C THR A 15 14.09 4.36 -4.38
N PHE A 16 15.01 3.49 -3.96
CA PHE A 16 16.34 3.90 -3.50
C PHE A 16 17.16 4.59 -4.59
N ILE A 17 17.12 4.09 -5.83
CA ILE A 17 17.78 4.74 -6.96
C ILE A 17 17.21 6.16 -7.18
N LYS A 18 15.91 6.34 -7.10
CA LYS A 18 15.27 7.66 -7.23
C LYS A 18 15.61 8.58 -6.06
N VAL A 19 15.61 8.06 -4.84
CA VAL A 19 16.04 8.82 -3.66
C VAL A 19 17.46 9.31 -3.86
N TYR A 20 18.40 8.43 -4.21
CA TYR A 20 19.79 8.79 -4.43
C TYR A 20 19.96 9.86 -5.52
N LYS A 21 19.33 9.68 -6.68
CA LYS A 21 19.43 10.63 -7.80
C LYS A 21 18.82 12.00 -7.49
N ASN A 22 17.81 12.06 -6.64
CA ASN A 22 17.10 13.30 -6.32
C ASN A 22 17.52 13.91 -4.98
N LEU A 23 18.34 13.23 -4.20
CA LEU A 23 18.84 13.75 -2.90
C LEU A 23 19.47 15.14 -3.00
N PRO A 24 20.30 15.46 -4.02
CA PRO A 24 20.85 16.81 -4.20
C PRO A 24 19.79 17.90 -4.41
N LYS A 25 18.57 17.53 -4.85
CA LYS A 25 17.45 18.42 -5.09
C LYS A 25 16.49 18.55 -3.92
N PHE A 26 16.79 17.86 -2.81
CA PHE A 26 15.96 17.91 -1.61
C PHE A 26 16.05 19.29 -0.95
N ARG A 27 14.92 20.02 -0.92
CA ARG A 27 14.85 21.42 -0.47
C ARG A 27 14.57 21.58 1.02
N GLN A 28 14.47 20.51 1.80
CA GLN A 28 14.13 20.53 3.22
C GLN A 28 12.75 21.17 3.55
N GLU A 29 11.85 21.23 2.59
CA GLU A 29 10.47 21.73 2.76
C GLU A 29 9.60 20.77 3.58
N SER A 30 10.06 19.55 3.78
CA SER A 30 9.46 18.52 4.64
C SER A 30 10.56 17.73 5.33
N SER A 31 10.22 16.84 6.28
CA SER A 31 11.19 15.88 6.79
C SER A 31 11.70 14.99 5.64
N ILE A 32 12.95 14.55 5.72
CA ILE A 32 13.51 13.62 4.73
C ILE A 32 12.69 12.32 4.65
N GLN A 33 12.16 11.86 5.76
CA GLN A 33 11.29 10.69 5.83
C GLN A 33 10.01 10.90 5.02
N THR A 34 9.31 12.03 5.19
CA THR A 34 8.13 12.37 4.39
C THR A 34 8.46 12.42 2.90
N TRP A 35 9.60 12.99 2.54
CA TRP A 35 10.06 13.08 1.17
C TRP A 35 10.34 11.69 0.55
N ILE A 36 11.02 10.80 1.29
CA ILE A 36 11.26 9.41 0.86
C ILE A 36 9.93 8.65 0.69
N TYR A 37 8.99 8.78 1.64
CA TYR A 37 7.67 8.16 1.51
C TYR A 37 6.91 8.64 0.27
N ARG A 38 7.00 9.93 -0.07
CA ARG A 38 6.40 10.45 -1.33
C ARG A 38 6.96 9.75 -2.56
N ILE A 39 8.26 9.55 -2.62
CA ILE A 39 8.91 8.85 -3.73
C ILE A 39 8.42 7.40 -3.80
N ALA A 40 8.44 6.68 -2.68
CA ALA A 40 8.01 5.29 -2.58
C ALA A 40 6.53 5.10 -2.97
N ILE A 41 5.64 5.94 -2.44
CA ILE A 41 4.21 5.90 -2.74
C ILE A 41 3.93 6.19 -4.21
N ASN A 42 4.60 7.19 -4.79
CA ASN A 42 4.45 7.50 -6.22
C ASN A 42 4.91 6.34 -7.11
N GLN A 43 5.97 5.64 -6.73
CA GLN A 43 6.41 4.42 -7.42
C GLN A 43 5.34 3.32 -7.32
N GLY A 44 4.82 3.06 -6.14
CA GLY A 44 3.76 2.07 -5.93
C GLY A 44 2.48 2.40 -6.70
N LEU A 45 2.02 3.65 -6.70
CA LEU A 45 0.84 4.08 -7.46
C LEU A 45 1.06 3.94 -8.98
N ASN A 46 2.23 4.29 -9.48
CA ASN A 46 2.57 4.10 -10.89
C ASN A 46 2.62 2.62 -11.27
N TYR A 47 3.14 1.77 -10.39
CA TYR A 47 3.10 0.32 -10.58
C TYR A 47 1.67 -0.19 -10.68
N LEU A 48 0.79 0.17 -9.73
CA LEU A 48 -0.61 -0.24 -9.74
C LEU A 48 -1.36 0.24 -10.99
N ARG A 49 -1.10 1.44 -11.47
CA ARG A 49 -1.68 1.94 -12.74
C ARG A 49 -1.23 1.09 -13.92
N ARG A 50 0.06 0.76 -14.00
CA ARG A 50 0.60 -0.10 -15.07
C ARG A 50 -0.02 -1.49 -15.05
N MET A 51 -0.16 -2.09 -13.86
CA MET A 51 -0.80 -3.39 -13.69
C MET A 51 -2.26 -3.36 -14.15
N LYS A 52 -3.03 -2.34 -13.74
CA LYS A 52 -4.42 -2.19 -14.17
C LYS A 52 -4.55 -2.07 -15.69
N ILE A 53 -3.66 -1.31 -16.35
CA ILE A 53 -3.65 -1.19 -17.82
C ILE A 53 -3.34 -2.55 -18.47
N ARG A 54 -2.36 -3.30 -17.95
CA ARG A 54 -2.03 -4.64 -18.46
C ARG A 54 -3.21 -5.61 -18.36
N GLN A 55 -3.90 -5.63 -17.20
CA GLN A 55 -5.11 -6.43 -17.00
C GLN A 55 -6.21 -6.06 -18.00
N THR A 56 -6.45 -4.76 -18.21
CA THR A 56 -7.48 -4.28 -19.14
C THR A 56 -7.16 -4.66 -20.59
N LEU A 57 -5.88 -4.69 -20.97
CA LEU A 57 -5.43 -5.06 -22.31
C LEU A 57 -5.28 -6.59 -22.51
N GLY A 58 -5.56 -7.40 -21.48
CA GLY A 58 -5.40 -8.86 -21.55
C GLY A 58 -3.94 -9.33 -21.74
N LEU A 59 -2.96 -8.48 -21.39
CA LEU A 59 -1.53 -8.76 -21.54
C LEU A 59 -0.93 -9.51 -20.35
N GLU A 60 -1.73 -9.85 -19.33
CA GLU A 60 -1.29 -10.70 -18.23
C GLU A 60 -1.49 -12.17 -18.61
N PHE A 61 -0.38 -12.86 -18.79
CA PHE A 61 -0.33 -14.28 -18.49
C PHE A 61 -0.59 -14.42 -16.99
N ALA A 62 -1.55 -15.29 -16.65
CA ALA A 62 -1.93 -15.60 -15.27
C ALA A 62 -0.74 -16.26 -14.54
N ASP A 63 0.18 -15.46 -14.04
CA ASP A 63 1.25 -15.89 -13.17
C ASP A 63 1.48 -14.84 -12.10
N SER A 64 0.61 -14.86 -11.11
CA SER A 64 0.88 -14.40 -9.75
C SER A 64 -0.33 -14.67 -8.86
N ALA A 65 -0.83 -15.88 -8.86
CA ALA A 65 -1.33 -16.44 -7.63
C ALA A 65 -0.08 -16.63 -6.76
N ALA A 66 0.19 -15.71 -5.86
CA ALA A 66 1.12 -15.96 -4.77
C ALA A 66 0.62 -17.25 -4.10
N GLU A 67 1.36 -18.36 -4.30
CA GLU A 67 1.10 -19.59 -3.60
C GLU A 67 1.06 -19.29 -2.10
N PRO A 68 0.08 -19.81 -1.38
CA PRO A 68 0.08 -19.70 0.08
C PRO A 68 1.26 -20.55 0.57
N ASP A 69 2.33 -19.90 1.00
CA ASP A 69 3.35 -20.55 1.79
C ASP A 69 2.67 -21.12 3.04
N GLU A 70 2.54 -22.43 3.09
CA GLU A 70 2.01 -23.20 4.22
C GLU A 70 3.00 -23.15 5.37
N PHE A 71 3.04 -22.05 6.13
CA PHE A 71 3.71 -22.08 7.43
C PHE A 71 3.06 -21.08 8.43
N GLN A 72 2.39 -21.66 9.45
CA GLN A 72 1.98 -21.10 10.73
C GLN A 72 0.80 -20.11 10.76
N SER A 73 -0.06 -20.24 11.76
CA SER A 73 -1.32 -19.50 11.99
C SER A 73 -1.17 -17.97 11.98
N ASN A 74 -0.05 -17.43 12.44
CA ASN A 74 0.26 -16.01 12.36
C ASN A 74 0.51 -15.50 10.92
N GLN A 75 0.98 -16.36 10.04
CA GLN A 75 1.18 -16.08 8.62
C GLN A 75 -0.14 -16.07 7.88
N SER A 76 -1.08 -16.92 8.27
CA SER A 76 -2.43 -16.96 7.71
C SER A 76 -3.16 -15.63 7.94
N ASN A 77 -3.14 -15.09 9.16
CA ASN A 77 -3.79 -13.81 9.48
C ASN A 77 -3.14 -12.61 8.77
N ARG A 78 -1.80 -12.61 8.65
CA ARG A 78 -1.07 -11.57 7.89
C ARG A 78 -1.41 -11.61 6.41
N ASN A 79 -1.48 -12.79 5.81
CA ASN A 79 -1.84 -12.97 4.41
C ASN A 79 -3.30 -12.57 4.16
N LEU A 80 -4.18 -12.90 5.08
CA LEU A 80 -5.58 -12.50 5.04
C LEU A 80 -5.74 -10.98 5.06
N LEU A 81 -5.03 -10.31 5.98
CA LEU A 81 -5.02 -8.85 6.08
C LEU A 81 -4.45 -8.20 4.80
N ARG A 82 -3.34 -8.72 4.27
CA ARG A 82 -2.76 -8.23 3.00
C ARG A 82 -3.76 -8.35 1.83
N ARG A 83 -4.44 -9.49 1.72
CA ARG A 83 -5.48 -9.71 0.70
C ARG A 83 -6.66 -8.77 0.86
N ALA A 84 -7.08 -8.49 2.08
CA ALA A 84 -8.16 -7.55 2.36
C ALA A 84 -7.76 -6.12 1.99
N ILE A 85 -6.56 -5.68 2.38
CA ILE A 85 -6.02 -4.34 2.04
C ILE A 85 -5.90 -4.19 0.51
N ALA A 86 -5.44 -5.22 -0.20
CA ALA A 86 -5.30 -5.19 -1.65
C ALA A 86 -6.63 -4.96 -2.41
N LYS A 87 -7.77 -5.25 -1.77
CA LYS A 87 -9.11 -4.99 -2.33
C LYS A 87 -9.61 -3.56 -2.12
N LEU A 88 -8.93 -2.77 -1.29
CA LEU A 88 -9.29 -1.37 -1.08
C LEU A 88 -8.90 -0.49 -2.30
N PRO A 89 -9.60 0.63 -2.51
CA PRO A 89 -9.12 1.66 -3.44
C PRO A 89 -7.70 2.13 -3.10
N PRO A 90 -6.85 2.45 -4.08
CA PRO A 90 -5.44 2.75 -3.85
C PRO A 90 -5.15 3.80 -2.77
N ARG A 91 -5.91 4.89 -2.71
CA ARG A 91 -5.75 5.92 -1.67
C ARG A 91 -6.04 5.40 -0.27
N GLN A 92 -7.07 4.58 -0.12
CA GLN A 92 -7.42 3.96 1.15
C GLN A 92 -6.36 2.96 1.60
N GLN A 93 -5.79 2.17 0.65
CA GLN A 93 -4.65 1.30 0.93
C GLN A 93 -3.48 2.10 1.52
N MET A 94 -3.10 3.21 0.84
CA MET A 94 -1.98 4.03 1.30
C MET A 94 -2.21 4.58 2.71
N VAL A 95 -3.39 5.13 2.97
CA VAL A 95 -3.71 5.72 4.28
C VAL A 95 -3.67 4.66 5.38
N ILE A 96 -4.24 3.47 5.16
CA ILE A 96 -4.18 2.35 6.12
C ILE A 96 -2.74 1.92 6.37
N ILE A 97 -1.93 1.75 5.31
CA ILE A 97 -0.54 1.33 5.45
C ILE A 97 0.27 2.37 6.23
N LEU A 98 0.18 3.63 5.84
CA LEU A 98 0.94 4.70 6.50
C LEU A 98 0.51 4.91 7.95
N ARG A 99 -0.79 4.77 8.26
CA ARG A 99 -1.30 4.95 9.62
C ARG A 99 -1.01 3.76 10.52
N SER A 100 -1.30 2.54 10.04
CA SER A 100 -1.31 1.34 10.88
C SER A 100 0.05 0.63 10.95
N PHE A 101 0.88 0.74 9.92
CA PHE A 101 2.18 0.05 9.87
C PHE A 101 3.37 0.99 9.98
N GLN A 102 3.22 2.26 9.59
CA GLN A 102 4.27 3.27 9.71
C GLN A 102 4.00 4.27 10.83
N GLU A 103 2.84 4.16 11.50
CA GLU A 103 2.42 4.97 12.65
C GLU A 103 2.42 6.50 12.39
N LEU A 104 2.32 6.91 11.13
CA LEU A 104 2.31 8.32 10.77
C LEU A 104 1.04 9.02 11.27
N SER A 105 1.17 10.27 11.70
CA SER A 105 0.03 11.13 11.98
C SER A 105 -0.76 11.47 10.71
N PHE A 106 -2.03 11.86 10.83
CA PHE A 106 -2.81 12.29 9.67
C PHE A 106 -2.22 13.52 8.96
N LYS A 107 -1.53 14.37 9.70
CA LYS A 107 -0.79 15.51 9.15
C LYS A 107 0.37 15.06 8.26
N GLU A 108 1.15 14.08 8.71
CA GLU A 108 2.25 13.49 7.94
C GLU A 108 1.72 12.72 6.71
N ILE A 109 0.66 11.93 6.88
CA ILE A 109 -0.01 11.23 5.78
C ILE A 109 -0.51 12.23 4.72
N ALA A 110 -1.12 13.31 5.15
CA ALA A 110 -1.56 14.39 4.27
C ALA A 110 -0.39 14.97 3.47
N ALA A 111 0.74 15.21 4.13
CA ALA A 111 1.97 15.68 3.48
C ALA A 111 2.54 14.64 2.49
N VAL A 112 2.54 13.36 2.84
CA VAL A 112 3.04 12.27 1.97
C VAL A 112 2.17 12.13 0.71
N LEU A 113 0.83 12.12 0.89
CA LEU A 113 -0.12 11.87 -0.20
C LEU A 113 -0.52 13.14 -0.99
N ASN A 114 -0.05 14.32 -0.56
CA ASN A 114 -0.43 15.62 -1.10
C ASN A 114 -1.96 15.83 -1.09
N ILE A 115 -2.55 15.61 0.07
CA ILE A 115 -3.98 15.81 0.35
C ILE A 115 -4.13 16.64 1.63
N THR A 116 -5.35 17.05 1.95
CA THR A 116 -5.63 17.71 3.22
C THR A 116 -5.64 16.68 4.38
N GLU A 117 -5.37 17.14 5.61
CA GLU A 117 -5.45 16.30 6.80
C GLU A 117 -6.86 15.71 6.99
N ASN A 118 -7.89 16.51 6.70
CA ASN A 118 -9.27 16.04 6.76
C ASN A 118 -9.53 14.93 5.72
N ALA A 119 -9.02 15.08 4.51
CA ALA A 119 -9.11 14.04 3.49
C ALA A 119 -8.38 12.75 3.92
N ALA A 120 -7.25 12.84 4.61
CA ALA A 120 -6.58 11.67 5.17
C ALA A 120 -7.45 10.97 6.22
N LYS A 121 -8.06 11.71 7.15
CA LYS A 121 -8.98 11.18 8.16
C LYS A 121 -10.21 10.49 7.52
N VAL A 122 -10.82 11.13 6.53
CA VAL A 122 -11.98 10.57 5.81
C VAL A 122 -11.61 9.28 5.07
N ASN A 123 -10.47 9.28 4.35
CA ASN A 123 -10.00 8.07 3.66
C ASN A 123 -9.70 6.93 4.64
N PHE A 124 -9.14 7.23 5.81
CA PHE A 124 -8.90 6.23 6.86
C PHE A 124 -10.22 5.63 7.37
N SER A 125 -11.20 6.48 7.68
CA SER A 125 -12.54 6.03 8.13
C SER A 125 -13.21 5.13 7.10
N HIS A 126 -13.17 5.53 5.82
CA HIS A 126 -13.72 4.71 4.73
C HIS A 126 -12.93 3.40 4.55
N ALA A 127 -11.60 3.44 4.68
CA ALA A 127 -10.78 2.24 4.59
C ALA A 127 -11.13 1.23 5.68
N VAL A 128 -11.28 1.67 6.93
CA VAL A 128 -11.69 0.82 8.06
C VAL A 128 -13.07 0.21 7.82
N LYS A 129 -14.04 1.01 7.35
CA LYS A 129 -15.38 0.52 7.01
C LYS A 129 -15.33 -0.54 5.90
N ASN A 130 -14.63 -0.25 4.82
CA ASN A 130 -14.52 -1.17 3.69
C ASN A 130 -13.77 -2.45 4.05
N LEU A 131 -12.73 -2.37 4.88
CA LEU A 131 -12.04 -3.57 5.39
C LEU A 131 -12.99 -4.47 6.20
N ARG A 132 -13.83 -3.88 7.05
CA ARG A 132 -14.83 -4.65 7.81
C ARG A 132 -15.78 -5.39 6.87
N GLU A 133 -16.28 -4.74 5.84
CA GLU A 133 -17.15 -5.37 4.85
C GLU A 133 -16.43 -6.49 4.06
N ILE A 134 -15.16 -6.26 3.70
CA ILE A 134 -14.33 -7.25 3.01
C ILE A 134 -14.12 -8.48 3.89
N PHE A 135 -13.78 -8.29 5.17
CA PHE A 135 -13.61 -9.41 6.11
C PHE A 135 -14.89 -10.22 6.29
N LEU A 136 -16.04 -9.58 6.43
CA LEU A 136 -17.34 -10.26 6.50
C LEU A 136 -17.59 -11.11 5.24
N LYS A 137 -17.31 -10.57 4.05
CA LYS A 137 -17.42 -11.31 2.77
C LYS A 137 -16.42 -12.47 2.66
N MET A 138 -15.29 -12.39 3.35
CA MET A 138 -14.29 -13.46 3.41
C MET A 138 -14.60 -14.51 4.48
N GLY A 139 -15.72 -14.39 5.20
CA GLY A 139 -16.13 -15.32 6.26
C GLY A 139 -15.32 -15.19 7.55
N VAL A 140 -14.63 -14.06 7.73
CA VAL A 140 -13.84 -13.79 8.94
C VAL A 140 -14.72 -13.10 9.95
N THR A 141 -14.97 -13.78 11.07
CA THR A 141 -15.65 -13.23 12.24
C THR A 141 -14.63 -12.84 13.31
N TYR A 142 -15.02 -11.96 14.24
CA TYR A 142 -14.15 -11.53 15.34
C TYR A 142 -13.66 -12.70 16.25
N GLU A 143 -14.32 -13.84 16.18
CA GLU A 143 -13.95 -15.04 16.92
C GLU A 143 -12.77 -15.80 16.29
N ASN A 144 -12.39 -15.48 15.04
CA ASN A 144 -11.34 -16.14 14.27
C ASN A 144 -10.07 -15.26 14.09
N LEU A 145 -10.02 -14.10 14.74
CA LEU A 145 -8.87 -13.19 14.80
C LEU A 145 -8.14 -13.35 16.13
#